data_f2c11548a8710834190ba02cdf7f9e79
#
_entry.id   f2c11548a8710834190ba02cdf7f9e79
#
_cell.length_a   1.000
_cell.length_b   1.000
_cell.length_c   1.000
_cell.angle_alpha   90.00
_cell.angle_beta   90.00
_cell.angle_gamma   90.00
#
_symmetry.space_group_name_H-M   'P 1'
#
loop_
_entity.id
_entity.type
_entity.pdbx_description
1 polymer ?
#
loop_
_entity_poly.entity_id
_entity_poly.type
_entity_poly.pdbx_seq_one_letter_code
_entity_poly.pdbx_strand_id
1 'polypeptide(L)'
;ETEEEHFFGESLNTDGSKGGLESGASAVISPYSDESDQPNPYMQMDGKAIFDFAVKTVSKSIKALVEEKGEPDYFLLHQANIRILDIMAKKIDVSRDKFLANMMSYGNTSAASIPILLSENVANGTLKLDSGQTILLSGFGGGLTWGSLIVKI
;
A
#
# COMPACT_ATOMS: atom_id res chain seq x y z
N GLU A 1 0.33 -12.56 -25.84
CA GLU A 1 1.41 -11.54 -25.77
C GLU A 1 0.83 -10.26 -26.34
N THR A 2 0.82 -9.16 -25.57
CA THR A 2 0.42 -7.84 -26.04
C THR A 2 1.68 -7.11 -26.50
N GLU A 3 1.62 -6.37 -27.60
CA GLU A 3 2.73 -5.54 -28.07
C GLU A 3 2.88 -4.25 -27.25
N GLU A 4 1.89 -3.92 -26.40
CA GLU A 4 1.90 -2.73 -25.55
C GLU A 4 2.50 -3.01 -24.17
N GLU A 5 3.33 -2.11 -23.70
CA GLU A 5 3.87 -2.14 -22.33
C GLU A 5 2.79 -1.66 -21.34
N HIS A 6 2.39 -2.54 -20.42
CA HIS A 6 1.43 -2.25 -19.36
C HIS A 6 2.09 -2.03 -18.00
N PHE A 7 3.36 -2.33 -17.86
CA PHE A 7 4.13 -2.20 -16.62
C PHE A 7 5.22 -1.15 -16.79
N PHE A 8 5.15 -0.06 -16.04
CA PHE A 8 6.07 1.06 -16.17
C PHE A 8 7.18 1.07 -15.12
N GLY A 9 6.99 0.44 -13.99
CA GLY A 9 8.03 0.35 -12.98
C GLY A 9 7.54 -0.08 -11.61
N GLU A 10 8.51 -0.41 -10.76
CA GLU A 10 8.28 -0.86 -9.39
C GLU A 10 9.30 -0.30 -8.41
N SER A 11 8.93 -0.32 -7.14
CA SER A 11 9.81 -0.10 -6.00
C SER A 11 9.41 -1.05 -4.89
N LEU A 12 10.22 -2.09 -4.64
CA LEU A 12 9.97 -3.12 -3.63
C LEU A 12 11.04 -3.04 -2.55
N ASN A 13 10.63 -2.98 -1.29
CA ASN A 13 11.53 -2.72 -0.18
C ASN A 13 11.11 -3.48 1.08
N THR A 14 12.10 -3.76 1.94
CA THR A 14 11.87 -4.33 3.26
C THR A 14 12.88 -3.80 4.28
N ASP A 15 12.46 -3.71 5.54
CA ASP A 15 13.29 -3.37 6.70
C ASP A 15 12.95 -4.29 7.87
N GLY A 16 13.56 -5.47 7.90
CA GLY A 16 13.35 -6.49 8.93
C GLY A 16 13.81 -6.06 10.33
N SER A 17 14.63 -5.01 10.45
CA SER A 17 15.05 -4.48 11.77
C SER A 17 13.88 -3.90 12.57
N LYS A 18 12.76 -3.64 11.92
CA LYS A 18 11.52 -3.08 12.50
C LYS A 18 10.36 -4.06 12.53
N GLY A 19 10.62 -5.35 12.36
CA GLY A 19 9.60 -6.39 12.31
C GLY A 19 8.68 -6.47 13.54
N GLY A 20 9.14 -6.00 14.71
CA GLY A 20 8.31 -5.91 15.92
C GLY A 20 7.27 -4.79 15.96
N LEU A 21 7.25 -3.88 14.97
CA LEU A 21 6.28 -2.78 14.94
C LEU A 21 4.89 -3.21 14.50
N GLU A 22 4.80 -4.27 13.72
CA GLU A 22 3.55 -4.91 13.32
C GLU A 22 3.77 -6.42 13.22
N SER A 23 3.00 -7.19 13.94
CA SER A 23 3.02 -8.64 13.89
C SER A 23 1.61 -9.21 13.81
N GLY A 24 1.44 -10.25 12.99
CA GLY A 24 0.19 -10.96 12.88
C GLY A 24 -0.09 -11.81 14.11
N ALA A 25 -1.35 -12.24 14.25
CA ALA A 25 -1.74 -13.22 15.25
C ALA A 25 -1.05 -14.57 14.95
N SER A 26 -0.43 -15.17 15.95
CA SER A 26 0.14 -16.51 15.87
C SER A 26 -0.69 -17.47 16.70
N ALA A 27 -1.53 -18.26 16.06
CA ALA A 27 -2.28 -19.34 16.70
C ALA A 27 -1.47 -20.65 16.77
N VAL A 28 -0.35 -20.71 16.04
CA VAL A 28 0.49 -21.91 15.93
C VAL A 28 1.93 -21.51 16.23
N ILE A 29 2.55 -22.27 17.13
CA ILE A 29 3.99 -22.13 17.40
C ILE A 29 4.74 -22.66 16.19
N SER A 30 5.64 -21.86 15.63
CA SER A 30 6.54 -22.30 14.57
C SER A 30 7.43 -23.45 15.07
N PRO A 31 7.74 -24.47 14.26
CA PRO A 31 8.68 -25.50 14.64
C PRO A 31 10.11 -24.99 14.91
N TYR A 32 10.35 -23.70 14.58
CA TYR A 32 11.63 -23.00 14.84
C TYR A 32 11.54 -22.00 16.00
N SER A 33 10.38 -21.94 16.69
CA SER A 33 10.20 -21.11 17.88
C SER A 33 10.82 -21.78 19.12
N ASP A 34 11.31 -20.98 20.06
CA ASP A 34 11.76 -21.48 21.34
C ASP A 34 10.57 -21.97 22.18
N GLU A 35 10.79 -22.91 23.11
CA GLU A 35 9.75 -23.42 24.01
C GLU A 35 9.11 -22.35 24.89
N SER A 36 9.77 -21.19 25.04
CA SER A 36 9.28 -20.01 25.76
C SER A 36 8.29 -19.18 24.95
N ASP A 37 8.22 -19.36 23.62
CA ASP A 37 7.33 -18.60 22.76
C ASP A 37 5.90 -19.05 22.98
N GLN A 38 5.09 -18.16 23.53
CA GLN A 38 3.67 -18.40 23.70
C GLN A 38 2.89 -17.92 22.48
N PRO A 39 1.90 -18.71 21.99
CA PRO A 39 1.05 -18.27 20.90
C PRO A 39 0.33 -16.96 21.29
N ASN A 40 0.43 -15.96 20.45
CA ASN A 40 -0.34 -14.73 20.61
C ASN A 40 -1.47 -14.70 19.57
N PRO A 41 -2.73 -14.88 19.99
CA PRO A 41 -3.86 -14.90 19.07
C PRO A 41 -4.25 -13.51 18.55
N TYR A 42 -3.57 -12.46 19.03
CA TYR A 42 -3.92 -11.09 18.69
C TYR A 42 -2.84 -10.43 17.81
N MET A 43 -3.29 -9.68 16.83
CA MET A 43 -2.41 -8.79 16.09
C MET A 43 -1.90 -7.68 17.02
N GLN A 44 -0.62 -7.41 16.95
CA GLN A 44 0.04 -6.33 17.68
C GLN A 44 0.58 -5.31 16.69
N MET A 45 0.44 -4.01 17.03
CA MET A 45 0.92 -2.94 16.16
C MET A 45 1.25 -1.69 17.00
N ASP A 46 2.43 -1.11 16.77
CA ASP A 46 2.71 0.28 17.15
C ASP A 46 2.13 1.19 16.06
N GLY A 47 0.87 1.58 16.23
CA GLY A 47 0.15 2.38 15.24
C GLY A 47 0.79 3.73 14.94
N LYS A 48 1.49 4.34 15.93
CA LYS A 48 2.21 5.61 15.72
C LYS A 48 3.45 5.40 14.87
N ALA A 49 4.24 4.38 15.16
CA ALA A 49 5.45 4.06 14.39
C ALA A 49 5.10 3.64 12.96
N ILE A 50 4.04 2.85 12.75
CA ILE A 50 3.54 2.48 11.42
C ILE A 50 3.03 3.70 10.64
N PHE A 51 2.30 4.61 11.29
CA PHE A 51 1.88 5.87 10.68
C PHE A 51 3.09 6.70 10.23
N ASP A 52 4.07 6.90 11.11
CA ASP A 52 5.31 7.63 10.81
C ASP A 52 6.10 6.99 9.65
N PHE A 53 6.19 5.66 9.63
CA PHE A 53 6.80 4.91 8.54
C PHE A 53 6.07 5.16 7.22
N ALA A 54 4.75 5.03 7.19
CA ALA A 54 3.95 5.25 5.99
C ALA A 54 4.17 6.66 5.43
N VAL A 55 4.02 7.70 6.27
CA VAL A 55 4.12 9.09 5.80
C VAL A 55 5.56 9.57 5.55
N LYS A 56 6.60 8.86 6.03
CA LYS A 56 8.01 9.25 5.82
C LYS A 56 8.68 8.37 4.76
N THR A 57 8.71 7.06 4.99
CA THR A 57 9.48 6.12 4.17
C THR A 57 8.74 5.74 2.90
N VAL A 58 7.46 5.34 3.02
CA VAL A 58 6.66 4.95 1.85
C VAL A 58 6.42 6.13 0.93
N SER A 59 6.08 7.32 1.46
CA SER A 59 5.94 8.53 0.64
C SER A 59 7.21 8.86 -0.15
N LYS A 60 8.39 8.72 0.48
CA LYS A 60 9.68 8.97 -0.20
C LYS A 60 9.91 7.99 -1.34
N SER A 61 9.59 6.71 -1.12
CA SER A 61 9.71 5.66 -2.14
C SER A 61 8.77 5.91 -3.32
N ILE A 62 7.49 6.24 -3.04
CA ILE A 62 6.51 6.58 -4.08
C ILE A 62 6.97 7.83 -4.85
N LYS A 63 7.41 8.88 -4.15
CA LYS A 63 7.88 10.11 -4.79
C LYS A 63 9.01 9.86 -5.77
N ALA A 64 10.02 9.08 -5.36
CA ALA A 64 11.13 8.71 -6.23
C ALA A 64 10.68 7.95 -7.49
N LEU A 65 9.73 7.02 -7.34
CA LEU A 65 9.18 6.26 -8.46
C LEU A 65 8.39 7.15 -9.42
N VAL A 66 7.60 8.10 -8.90
CA VAL A 66 6.85 9.08 -9.70
C VAL A 66 7.79 10.05 -10.42
N GLU A 67 8.85 10.53 -9.76
CA GLU A 67 9.86 11.40 -10.38
C GLU A 67 10.61 10.68 -11.52
N GLU A 68 10.83 9.38 -11.40
CA GLU A 68 11.52 8.57 -12.42
C GLU A 68 10.61 8.19 -13.60
N LYS A 69 9.38 7.78 -13.32
CA LYS A 69 8.47 7.14 -14.30
C LYS A 69 7.33 8.03 -14.79
N GLY A 70 7.14 9.18 -14.19
CA GLY A 70 6.03 10.08 -14.44
C GLY A 70 4.88 9.93 -13.44
N GLU A 71 4.06 10.97 -13.37
CA GLU A 71 2.91 11.02 -12.46
C GLU A 71 1.74 10.20 -13.05
N PRO A 72 1.23 9.18 -12.32
CA PRO A 72 0.08 8.41 -12.77
C PRO A 72 -1.22 9.22 -12.70
N ASP A 73 -2.26 8.73 -13.37
CA ASP A 73 -3.60 9.33 -13.32
C ASP A 73 -4.22 9.17 -11.92
N TYR A 74 -4.06 7.99 -11.31
CA TYR A 74 -4.60 7.69 -9.99
C TYR A 74 -3.64 6.90 -9.10
N PHE A 75 -3.83 7.07 -7.79
CA PHE A 75 -3.09 6.40 -6.72
C PHE A 75 -4.04 5.53 -5.89
N LEU A 76 -3.80 4.23 -5.89
CA LEU A 76 -4.54 3.23 -5.11
C LEU A 76 -3.61 2.67 -4.03
N LEU A 77 -3.60 3.31 -2.87
CA LEU A 77 -2.78 2.91 -1.75
C LEU A 77 -3.57 2.03 -0.77
N HIS A 78 -2.85 1.26 0.03
CA HIS A 78 -3.44 0.56 1.16
C HIS A 78 -4.30 1.50 2.02
N GLN A 79 -5.53 1.11 2.30
CA GLN A 79 -6.55 1.90 2.99
C GLN A 79 -6.43 1.75 4.52
N ALA A 80 -5.28 2.15 5.09
CA ALA A 80 -5.03 2.04 6.53
C ALA A 80 -5.67 3.20 7.33
N ASN A 81 -5.50 4.43 6.84
CA ASN A 81 -6.00 5.64 7.50
C ASN A 81 -6.06 6.79 6.49
N ILE A 82 -7.18 7.50 6.44
CA ILE A 82 -7.40 8.60 5.49
C ILE A 82 -6.34 9.71 5.63
N ARG A 83 -5.89 9.99 6.86
CA ARG A 83 -4.85 11.00 7.12
C ARG A 83 -3.50 10.64 6.48
N ILE A 84 -3.21 9.35 6.32
CA ILE A 84 -2.00 8.90 5.62
C ILE A 84 -2.07 9.39 4.17
N LEU A 85 -3.19 9.17 3.47
CA LEU A 85 -3.37 9.58 2.08
C LEU A 85 -3.25 11.10 1.93
N ASP A 86 -3.85 11.88 2.84
CA ASP A 86 -3.79 13.33 2.83
C ASP A 86 -2.36 13.88 2.99
N ILE A 87 -1.58 13.25 3.86
CA ILE A 87 -0.18 13.64 4.09
C ILE A 87 0.69 13.18 2.92
N MET A 88 0.47 11.96 2.40
CA MET A 88 1.23 11.44 1.27
C MET A 88 1.04 12.30 0.02
N ALA A 89 -0.19 12.68 -0.31
CA ALA A 89 -0.48 13.55 -1.44
C ALA A 89 0.34 14.86 -1.37
N LYS A 90 0.35 15.51 -0.20
CA LYS A 90 1.16 16.72 0.04
C LYS A 90 2.65 16.49 -0.08
N LYS A 91 3.16 15.36 0.43
CA LYS A 91 4.61 15.06 0.42
C LYS A 91 5.15 14.69 -0.96
N ILE A 92 4.31 14.05 -1.75
CA ILE A 92 4.63 13.66 -3.13
C ILE A 92 4.47 14.85 -4.07
N ASP A 93 3.72 15.88 -3.63
CA ASP A 93 3.34 17.07 -4.40
C ASP A 93 2.38 16.75 -5.55
N VAL A 94 1.36 15.94 -5.23
CA VAL A 94 0.33 15.49 -6.16
C VAL A 94 -1.04 15.88 -5.60
N SER A 95 -1.99 16.21 -6.49
CA SER A 95 -3.37 16.52 -6.08
C SER A 95 -3.99 15.39 -5.27
N ARG A 96 -4.63 15.73 -4.14
CA ARG A 96 -5.32 14.76 -3.27
C ARG A 96 -6.42 13.99 -4.00
N ASP A 97 -7.04 14.60 -5.00
CA ASP A 97 -8.14 14.01 -5.77
C ASP A 97 -7.71 12.79 -6.60
N LYS A 98 -6.42 12.68 -6.91
CA LYS A 98 -5.86 11.49 -7.56
C LYS A 98 -5.72 10.29 -6.64
N PHE A 99 -5.75 10.48 -5.31
CA PHE A 99 -5.67 9.40 -4.33
C PHE A 99 -7.08 8.86 -4.05
N LEU A 100 -7.42 7.76 -4.68
CA LEU A 100 -8.71 7.12 -4.49
C LEU A 100 -8.84 6.58 -3.06
N ALA A 101 -10.04 6.64 -2.50
CA ALA A 101 -10.29 6.21 -1.14
C ALA A 101 -11.74 5.71 -0.96
N ASN A 102 -11.89 4.60 -0.23
CA ASN A 102 -13.19 4.01 0.11
C ASN A 102 -13.27 3.49 1.55
N MET A 103 -12.27 3.81 2.36
CA MET A 103 -12.22 3.33 3.75
C MET A 103 -13.37 3.83 4.64
N MET A 104 -14.05 4.91 4.25
CA MET A 104 -15.23 5.39 4.96
C MET A 104 -16.39 4.38 4.87
N SER A 105 -16.41 3.56 3.82
CA SER A 105 -17.42 2.50 3.61
C SER A 105 -16.96 1.14 4.11
N TYR A 106 -15.68 0.80 3.95
CA TYR A 106 -15.16 -0.56 4.20
C TYR A 106 -14.19 -0.65 5.37
N GLY A 107 -13.66 0.48 5.86
CA GLY A 107 -12.59 0.48 6.86
C GLY A 107 -11.27 -0.04 6.32
N ASN A 108 -10.39 -0.49 7.23
CA ASN A 108 -9.14 -1.14 6.87
C ASN A 108 -9.39 -2.64 6.64
N THR A 109 -9.39 -3.07 5.40
CA THR A 109 -9.57 -4.48 4.99
C THR A 109 -8.25 -5.19 4.71
N SER A 110 -7.15 -4.71 5.31
CA SER A 110 -5.81 -5.31 5.18
C SER A 110 -5.38 -5.46 3.71
N ALA A 111 -4.90 -6.64 3.29
CA ALA A 111 -4.45 -6.90 1.93
C ALA A 111 -5.56 -6.73 0.87
N ALA A 112 -6.82 -6.89 1.26
CA ALA A 112 -7.96 -6.72 0.35
C ALA A 112 -8.28 -5.26 0.03
N SER A 113 -7.69 -4.28 0.73
CA SER A 113 -8.05 -2.86 0.58
C SER A 113 -7.80 -2.32 -0.83
N ILE A 114 -6.67 -2.66 -1.45
CA ILE A 114 -6.35 -2.23 -2.82
C ILE A 114 -7.24 -2.92 -3.86
N PRO A 115 -7.42 -4.26 -3.85
CA PRO A 115 -8.34 -4.94 -4.78
C PRO A 115 -9.78 -4.46 -4.68
N ILE A 116 -10.31 -4.21 -3.48
CA ILE A 116 -11.66 -3.66 -3.29
C ILE A 116 -11.76 -2.26 -3.89
N LEU A 117 -10.78 -1.39 -3.61
CA LEU A 117 -10.73 -0.04 -4.15
C LEU A 117 -10.66 -0.03 -5.67
N LEU A 118 -9.84 -0.91 -6.26
CA LEU A 118 -9.74 -1.08 -7.70
C LEU A 118 -11.08 -1.52 -8.31
N SER A 119 -11.67 -2.60 -7.78
CA SER A 119 -12.93 -3.16 -8.27
C SER A 119 -14.07 -2.13 -8.21
N GLU A 120 -14.21 -1.39 -7.11
CA GLU A 120 -15.22 -0.36 -6.95
C GLU A 120 -15.07 0.77 -7.97
N ASN A 121 -13.84 1.23 -8.20
CA ASN A 121 -13.58 2.33 -9.13
C ASN A 121 -13.68 1.91 -10.61
N VAL A 122 -13.47 0.65 -10.92
CA VAL A 122 -13.82 0.08 -12.24
C VAL A 122 -15.32 0.01 -12.38
N ALA A 123 -16.06 -0.48 -11.38
CA ALA A 123 -17.49 -0.62 -11.43
C ALA A 123 -18.24 0.72 -11.55
N ASN A 124 -17.72 1.79 -10.92
CA ASN A 124 -18.32 3.13 -11.00
C ASN A 124 -17.81 3.97 -12.20
N GLY A 125 -16.89 3.45 -13.00
CA GLY A 125 -16.37 4.08 -14.22
C GLY A 125 -15.30 5.16 -14.00
N THR A 126 -14.79 5.34 -12.80
CA THR A 126 -13.63 6.21 -12.52
C THR A 126 -12.37 5.64 -13.17
N LEU A 127 -12.14 4.33 -13.00
CA LEU A 127 -11.11 3.59 -13.69
C LEU A 127 -11.73 2.84 -14.87
N LYS A 128 -11.11 2.96 -16.04
CA LYS A 128 -11.59 2.35 -17.28
C LYS A 128 -10.52 1.43 -17.82
N LEU A 129 -10.82 0.14 -17.83
CA LEU A 129 -9.93 -0.87 -18.42
C LEU A 129 -9.74 -0.61 -19.92
N ASP A 130 -8.60 -0.94 -20.44
CA ASP A 130 -8.20 -0.72 -21.85
C ASP A 130 -8.27 0.75 -22.30
N SER A 131 -8.20 1.69 -21.38
CA SER A 131 -8.27 3.13 -21.67
C SER A 131 -6.91 3.80 -21.82
N GLY A 132 -5.86 3.12 -21.40
CA GLY A 132 -4.53 3.69 -21.30
C GLY A 132 -4.30 4.54 -20.05
N GLN A 133 -5.25 4.60 -19.12
CA GLN A 133 -5.03 5.23 -17.82
C GLN A 133 -3.90 4.54 -17.07
N THR A 134 -3.10 5.33 -16.35
CA THR A 134 -2.02 4.82 -15.50
C THR A 134 -2.41 4.88 -14.03
N ILE A 135 -2.15 3.83 -13.28
CA ILE A 135 -2.41 3.76 -11.86
C ILE A 135 -1.16 3.35 -11.08
N LEU A 136 -0.99 3.96 -9.91
CA LEU A 136 0.01 3.53 -8.94
C LEU A 136 -0.68 2.72 -7.85
N LEU A 137 -0.27 1.47 -7.68
CA LEU A 137 -0.68 0.59 -6.60
C LEU A 137 0.41 0.61 -5.53
N SER A 138 0.08 0.83 -4.26
CA SER A 138 1.07 0.80 -3.18
C SER A 138 0.55 0.16 -1.91
N GLY A 139 1.21 -0.93 -1.50
CA GLY A 139 0.97 -1.63 -0.23
C GLY A 139 2.13 -1.44 0.75
N PHE A 140 1.82 -1.47 2.03
CA PHE A 140 2.80 -1.43 3.11
C PHE A 140 2.23 -2.05 4.40
N GLY A 141 3.10 -2.56 5.25
CA GLY A 141 2.67 -3.21 6.49
C GLY A 141 3.81 -3.94 7.20
N GLY A 142 3.45 -5.02 7.87
CA GLY A 142 4.38 -5.85 8.64
C GLY A 142 5.62 -6.27 7.86
N GLY A 143 6.70 -6.37 8.58
CA GLY A 143 8.00 -6.70 8.03
C GLY A 143 9.14 -5.82 8.59
N LEU A 144 9.16 -4.47 8.47
CA LEU A 144 8.31 -3.67 7.59
C LEU A 144 8.58 -3.96 6.12
N THR A 145 7.52 -4.07 5.36
CA THR A 145 7.61 -4.27 3.91
C THR A 145 6.73 -3.24 3.20
N TRP A 146 7.20 -2.71 2.09
CA TRP A 146 6.42 -1.80 1.25
C TRP A 146 6.78 -1.97 -0.21
N GLY A 147 5.80 -1.79 -1.06
CA GLY A 147 5.99 -1.88 -2.49
C GLY A 147 5.03 -0.99 -3.25
N SER A 148 5.48 -0.51 -4.40
CA SER A 148 4.69 0.29 -5.32
C SER A 148 4.91 -0.17 -6.75
N LEU A 149 3.85 -0.17 -7.54
CA LEU A 149 3.85 -0.51 -8.96
C LEU A 149 3.15 0.60 -9.72
N ILE A 150 3.65 0.95 -10.91
CA ILE A 150 2.91 1.78 -11.88
C ILE A 150 2.55 0.91 -13.06
N VAL A 151 1.26 0.82 -13.35
CA VAL A 151 0.71 0.03 -14.44
C VAL A 151 -0.27 0.85 -15.28
N LYS A 152 -0.41 0.46 -16.55
CA LYS A 152 -1.42 0.97 -17.48
C LYS A 152 -2.59 -0.01 -17.52
N ILE A 153 -3.79 0.51 -17.48
CA ILE A 153 -5.02 -0.26 -17.52
C ILE A 153 -5.89 0.12 -18.72
#